data_b05606db6cc111e290926b3d1c19882d
#
_entry.id   b05606db6cc111e290926b3d1c19882d
#
_cell.length_a   1.000
_cell.length_b   1.000
_cell.length_c   1.000
_cell.angle_alpha   90.00
_cell.angle_beta   90.00
_cell.angle_gamma   90.00
#
_symmetry.space_group_name_H-M   'P 1'
#
loop_
_entity.id
_entity.type
_entity.pdbx_description
1 polymer ?
#
loop_
_entity_poly.entity_id
_entity_poly.type
_entity_poly.pdbx_seq_one_letter_code
_entity_poly.pdbx_strand_id
1 'polypeptide(L)'
;MENRLGKGLSFLMGDDVVSDINAAPEENIKMVTIKELSPSRFQPRRVFRPEALQDLVASIKTKGVLQPLLVRPKSLGGYEIIAGERRFRASQQAGLLQVPVIIKDFNDKDALEVALIENLQREDLNPIEEGEAYARLMKEFTYTQETLAEVLGKSRSYIANTLRLLELPATIRKMLEEKQITPGHARTLVGVPKAEELALQIINQGMTVREAEKVVEVKKHPPKKTVQMNEKDEDIQSLESDLSQKLGMKVQIKWNGKKGTLSFTYKSPDQLQELLKRFL
;
A
#
# COMPACT_ATOMS: atom_id res chain seq x y z
N MET A 1 17.31 21.26 16.92
CA MET A 1 17.37 20.59 15.61
C MET A 1 16.18 21.09 14.83
N GLU A 2 16.39 22.04 13.93
CA GLU A 2 15.32 22.63 13.14
C GLU A 2 14.74 21.58 12.21
N ASN A 3 13.44 21.35 12.34
CA ASN A 3 12.64 20.53 11.43
C ASN A 3 12.70 21.17 10.03
N ARG A 4 13.57 20.64 9.16
CA ARG A 4 13.60 20.97 7.73
C ARG A 4 12.51 20.20 7.00
N LEU A 5 11.26 20.48 7.34
CA LEU A 5 10.14 20.23 6.43
C LEU A 5 10.37 21.09 5.19
N GLY A 6 10.33 20.50 4.00
CA GLY A 6 10.47 21.24 2.75
C GLY A 6 9.42 22.36 2.69
N LYS A 7 9.77 23.50 2.09
CA LYS A 7 8.86 24.66 1.99
C LYS A 7 7.51 24.33 1.37
N GLY A 8 7.47 23.35 0.46
CA GLY A 8 6.25 22.84 -0.16
C GLY A 8 5.32 22.16 0.86
N LEU A 9 5.90 21.44 1.83
CA LEU A 9 5.15 20.75 2.86
C LEU A 9 4.65 21.67 3.96
N SER A 10 5.45 22.63 4.40
CA SER A 10 4.99 23.69 5.32
C SER A 10 3.78 24.42 4.74
N PHE A 11 3.73 24.49 3.41
CA PHE A 11 2.62 25.06 2.69
C PHE A 11 1.37 24.16 2.68
N LEU A 12 1.52 22.82 2.65
CA LEU A 12 0.42 21.87 2.63
C LEU A 12 -0.04 21.39 4.02
N MET A 13 0.84 21.45 5.03
CA MET A 13 0.54 21.08 6.42
C MET A 13 0.26 22.26 7.34
N GLY A 14 0.52 23.49 6.90
CA GLY A 14 -0.02 24.64 7.61
C GLY A 14 -1.54 24.49 7.64
N ASP A 15 -2.15 24.65 8.79
CA ASP A 15 -3.61 24.80 8.96
C ASP A 15 -4.19 25.84 7.97
N ASP A 16 -3.32 26.51 7.24
CA ASP A 16 -3.55 27.53 6.24
C ASP A 16 -3.89 27.03 4.84
N VAL A 17 -3.64 25.76 4.45
CA VAL A 17 -3.77 25.36 3.01
C VAL A 17 -5.10 24.74 2.66
N VAL A 18 -5.69 23.92 3.50
CA VAL A 18 -7.08 23.49 3.30
C VAL A 18 -8.03 24.60 3.74
N SER A 19 -7.64 25.43 4.73
CA SER A 19 -8.30 26.67 5.06
C SER A 19 -7.96 27.82 4.09
N ASP A 20 -6.73 27.93 3.56
CA ASP A 20 -6.33 28.98 2.59
C ASP A 20 -6.89 28.76 1.17
N ILE A 21 -7.20 27.54 0.77
CA ILE A 21 -7.99 27.33 -0.46
C ILE A 21 -9.46 27.69 -0.22
N ASN A 22 -9.97 27.53 1.01
CA ASN A 22 -11.32 27.91 1.38
C ASN A 22 -11.40 29.26 2.13
N ALA A 23 -10.28 29.80 2.61
CA ALA A 23 -10.14 31.02 3.38
C ALA A 23 -8.82 31.77 3.08
N ALA A 24 -8.32 31.69 1.81
CA ALA A 24 -7.26 32.61 1.41
C ALA A 24 -7.80 34.02 1.63
N PRO A 25 -7.11 34.90 2.40
CA PRO A 25 -7.47 36.30 2.45
C PRO A 25 -7.52 36.79 1.00
N GLU A 26 -8.60 37.45 0.63
CA GLU A 26 -8.87 37.96 -0.75
C GLU A 26 -7.70 38.74 -1.35
N GLU A 27 -6.76 39.15 -0.53
CA GLU A 27 -5.55 39.91 -0.88
C GLU A 27 -4.55 39.19 -1.78
N ASN A 28 -4.60 37.84 -1.90
CA ASN A 28 -3.63 37.06 -2.72
C ASN A 28 -4.21 36.50 -4.02
N ILE A 29 -5.49 36.72 -4.30
CA ILE A 29 -6.12 36.23 -5.52
C ILE A 29 -5.98 37.30 -6.63
N LYS A 30 -5.36 36.93 -7.76
CA LYS A 30 -5.22 37.78 -8.94
C LYS A 30 -5.99 37.18 -10.10
N MET A 31 -6.65 38.03 -10.89
CA MET A 31 -7.24 37.64 -12.17
C MET A 31 -6.17 37.64 -13.25
N VAL A 32 -5.90 36.49 -13.86
CA VAL A 32 -4.87 36.31 -14.88
C VAL A 32 -5.50 35.81 -16.17
N THR A 33 -5.03 36.34 -17.30
CA THR A 33 -5.50 35.95 -18.64
C THR A 33 -5.16 34.48 -18.91
N ILE A 34 -6.13 33.71 -19.40
CA ILE A 34 -5.94 32.27 -19.73
C ILE A 34 -4.75 32.05 -20.68
N LYS A 35 -4.48 32.99 -21.59
CA LYS A 35 -3.35 32.93 -22.53
C LYS A 35 -1.98 32.99 -21.86
N GLU A 36 -1.88 33.57 -20.67
CA GLU A 36 -0.64 33.67 -19.89
C GLU A 36 -0.36 32.41 -19.05
N LEU A 37 -1.36 31.52 -18.98
CA LEU A 37 -1.26 30.26 -18.23
C LEU A 37 -0.80 29.13 -19.15
N SER A 38 0.13 28.32 -18.66
CA SER A 38 0.60 27.11 -19.33
C SER A 38 0.53 25.91 -18.39
N PRO A 39 0.19 24.71 -18.94
CA PRO A 39 0.20 23.47 -18.17
C PRO A 39 1.58 23.18 -17.59
N SER A 40 1.61 22.52 -16.41
CA SER A 40 2.86 22.07 -15.82
C SER A 40 3.52 20.98 -16.67
N ARG A 41 4.86 21.02 -16.71
CA ARG A 41 5.68 19.95 -17.31
C ARG A 41 5.64 18.66 -16.49
N PHE A 42 5.22 18.74 -15.23
CA PHE A 42 5.21 17.65 -14.26
C PHE A 42 3.86 16.94 -14.15
N GLN A 43 2.85 17.33 -14.95
CA GLN A 43 1.51 16.73 -14.90
C GLN A 43 1.49 15.31 -15.48
N PRO A 44 1.25 14.27 -14.67
CA PRO A 44 1.21 12.88 -15.13
C PRO A 44 -0.06 12.56 -15.92
N ARG A 45 -1.13 13.32 -15.71
CA ARG A 45 -2.45 13.02 -16.30
C ARG A 45 -2.56 13.52 -17.74
N ARG A 46 -2.36 12.61 -18.69
CA ARG A 46 -2.57 12.89 -20.14
C ARG A 46 -3.99 12.59 -20.63
N VAL A 47 -4.72 11.72 -19.94
CA VAL A 47 -6.06 11.28 -20.34
C VAL A 47 -7.09 11.76 -19.34
N PHE A 48 -8.06 12.52 -19.80
CA PHE A 48 -9.21 13.00 -19.02
C PHE A 48 -10.46 12.30 -19.53
N ARG A 49 -11.33 11.83 -18.65
CA ARG A 49 -12.65 11.33 -19.04
C ARG A 49 -13.47 12.51 -19.53
N PRO A 50 -13.96 12.49 -20.80
CA PRO A 50 -14.65 13.64 -21.41
C PRO A 50 -15.88 14.10 -20.65
N GLU A 51 -16.66 13.13 -20.12
CA GLU A 51 -17.91 13.37 -19.39
C GLU A 51 -17.68 14.22 -18.13
N ALA A 52 -16.71 13.83 -17.30
CA ALA A 52 -16.40 14.54 -16.05
C ALA A 52 -15.79 15.94 -16.26
N LEU A 53 -15.35 16.27 -17.49
CA LEU A 53 -14.90 17.59 -17.86
C LEU A 53 -16.07 18.45 -18.29
N GLN A 54 -17.08 17.89 -18.98
CA GLN A 54 -18.27 18.61 -19.46
C GLN A 54 -19.11 19.17 -18.29
N ASP A 55 -19.31 18.40 -17.22
CA ASP A 55 -20.00 18.86 -16.04
C ASP A 55 -19.30 20.06 -15.38
N LEU A 56 -17.98 20.00 -15.33
CA LEU A 56 -17.16 21.10 -14.80
C LEU A 56 -17.23 22.34 -15.71
N VAL A 57 -17.26 22.17 -17.02
CA VAL A 57 -17.44 23.27 -17.99
C VAL A 57 -18.79 23.96 -17.81
N ALA A 58 -19.87 23.18 -17.63
CA ALA A 58 -21.21 23.72 -17.38
C ALA A 58 -21.26 24.52 -16.07
N SER A 59 -20.66 23.99 -15.01
CA SER A 59 -20.57 24.68 -13.72
C SER A 59 -19.76 26.00 -13.83
N ILE A 60 -18.61 25.97 -14.49
CA ILE A 60 -17.76 27.15 -14.66
C ILE A 60 -18.42 28.23 -15.54
N LYS A 61 -19.19 27.84 -16.55
CA LYS A 61 -19.99 28.81 -17.36
C LYS A 61 -21.02 29.55 -16.52
N THR A 62 -21.60 28.88 -15.54
CA THR A 62 -22.71 29.46 -14.72
C THR A 62 -22.20 30.24 -13.51
N LYS A 63 -21.19 29.69 -12.80
CA LYS A 63 -20.73 30.19 -11.51
C LYS A 63 -19.33 30.82 -11.55
N GLY A 64 -18.63 30.73 -12.67
CA GLY A 64 -17.22 31.06 -12.77
C GLY A 64 -16.32 30.02 -12.07
N VAL A 65 -15.06 30.35 -11.93
CA VAL A 65 -14.08 29.52 -11.19
C VAL A 65 -14.09 29.94 -9.72
N LEU A 66 -14.77 29.14 -8.89
CA LEU A 66 -14.93 29.42 -7.46
C LEU A 66 -13.61 29.22 -6.67
N GLN A 67 -12.84 28.20 -7.02
CA GLN A 67 -11.55 27.93 -6.39
C GLN A 67 -10.42 28.41 -7.31
N PRO A 68 -9.54 29.31 -6.87
CA PRO A 68 -8.43 29.81 -7.69
C PRO A 68 -7.46 28.68 -8.07
N LEU A 69 -6.77 28.87 -9.20
CA LEU A 69 -5.68 28.00 -9.63
C LEU A 69 -4.40 28.38 -8.89
N LEU A 70 -3.57 27.40 -8.55
CA LEU A 70 -2.24 27.66 -8.00
C LEU A 70 -1.24 27.71 -9.15
N VAL A 71 -0.51 28.83 -9.24
CA VAL A 71 0.44 29.07 -10.34
C VAL A 71 1.76 29.63 -9.83
N ARG A 72 2.84 29.43 -10.61
CA ARG A 72 4.14 30.07 -10.39
C ARG A 72 4.54 30.94 -11.56
N PRO A 73 5.31 32.03 -11.34
CA PRO A 73 5.85 32.82 -12.44
C PRO A 73 6.88 32.03 -13.26
N LYS A 74 6.93 32.27 -14.56
CA LYS A 74 7.94 31.70 -15.46
C LYS A 74 9.00 32.74 -15.78
N SER A 75 10.24 32.31 -15.95
CA SER A 75 11.38 33.19 -16.27
C SER A 75 11.20 33.99 -17.57
N LEU A 76 10.45 33.45 -18.55
CA LEU A 76 10.18 34.04 -19.85
C LEU A 76 8.84 34.79 -19.92
N GLY A 77 8.22 35.07 -18.75
CA GLY A 77 6.90 35.67 -18.65
C GLY A 77 5.75 34.65 -18.65
N GLY A 78 4.60 35.07 -18.11
CA GLY A 78 3.45 34.20 -17.89
C GLY A 78 3.61 33.31 -16.67
N TYR A 79 2.69 32.35 -16.52
CA TYR A 79 2.61 31.50 -15.34
C TYR A 79 2.50 30.01 -15.73
N GLU A 80 3.05 29.15 -14.89
CA GLU A 80 2.91 27.70 -14.98
C GLU A 80 1.93 27.22 -13.89
N ILE A 81 0.98 26.39 -14.29
CA ILE A 81 -0.04 25.84 -13.39
C ILE A 81 0.57 24.74 -12.57
N ILE A 82 0.57 24.87 -11.23
CA ILE A 82 1.02 23.86 -10.28
C ILE A 82 -0.14 22.94 -9.90
N ALA A 83 -1.31 23.52 -9.58
CA ALA A 83 -2.53 22.78 -9.28
C ALA A 83 -3.76 23.43 -9.91
N GLY A 84 -4.75 22.60 -10.28
CA GLY A 84 -6.00 23.06 -10.88
C GLY A 84 -6.09 22.88 -12.41
N GLU A 85 -5.32 22.01 -13.03
CA GLU A 85 -5.32 21.74 -14.48
C GLU A 85 -6.73 21.45 -15.06
N ARG A 86 -7.59 20.70 -14.32
CA ARG A 86 -8.97 20.44 -14.76
C ARG A 86 -9.77 21.74 -14.86
N ARG A 87 -9.64 22.61 -13.87
CA ARG A 87 -10.30 23.94 -13.84
C ARG A 87 -9.80 24.81 -15.00
N PHE A 88 -8.51 24.81 -15.24
CA PHE A 88 -7.93 25.53 -16.39
C PHE A 88 -8.50 25.06 -17.72
N ARG A 89 -8.50 23.76 -18.01
CA ARG A 89 -9.05 23.21 -19.26
C ARG A 89 -10.55 23.46 -19.40
N ALA A 90 -11.29 23.30 -18.31
CA ALA A 90 -12.72 23.60 -18.31
C ALA A 90 -12.98 25.09 -18.54
N SER A 91 -12.16 25.99 -17.98
CA SER A 91 -12.23 27.43 -18.25
C SER A 91 -11.93 27.79 -19.68
N GLN A 92 -10.95 27.14 -20.32
CA GLN A 92 -10.67 27.30 -21.75
C GLN A 92 -11.88 26.87 -22.60
N GLN A 93 -12.47 25.70 -22.30
CA GLN A 93 -13.66 25.22 -23.03
C GLN A 93 -14.93 26.06 -22.73
N ALA A 94 -15.02 26.64 -21.54
CA ALA A 94 -16.07 27.57 -21.18
C ALA A 94 -15.96 28.94 -21.88
N GLY A 95 -14.79 29.25 -22.48
CA GLY A 95 -14.55 30.50 -23.19
C GLY A 95 -14.23 31.68 -22.26
N LEU A 96 -13.80 31.45 -21.02
CA LEU A 96 -13.39 32.51 -20.11
C LEU A 96 -12.12 33.21 -20.62
N LEU A 97 -12.04 34.51 -20.42
CA LEU A 97 -10.84 35.30 -20.76
C LEU A 97 -9.82 35.33 -19.62
N GLN A 98 -10.32 35.35 -18.39
CA GLN A 98 -9.50 35.42 -17.18
C GLN A 98 -9.99 34.39 -16.15
N VAL A 99 -9.08 33.97 -15.27
CA VAL A 99 -9.37 33.06 -14.17
C VAL A 99 -8.67 33.55 -12.89
N PRO A 100 -9.26 33.29 -11.73
CA PRO A 100 -8.62 33.62 -10.46
C PRO A 100 -7.44 32.67 -10.21
N VAL A 101 -6.30 33.24 -9.83
CA VAL A 101 -5.08 32.47 -9.52
C VAL A 101 -4.47 32.95 -8.21
N ILE A 102 -3.80 32.05 -7.52
CA ILE A 102 -2.88 32.34 -6.42
C ILE A 102 -1.46 32.18 -6.99
N ILE A 103 -0.69 33.26 -6.95
CA ILE A 103 0.69 33.25 -7.45
C ILE A 103 1.61 32.94 -6.28
N LYS A 104 2.38 31.86 -6.37
CA LYS A 104 3.44 31.52 -5.40
C LYS A 104 4.75 31.26 -6.14
N ASP A 105 5.83 31.67 -5.51
CA ASP A 105 7.18 31.47 -6.06
C ASP A 105 7.69 30.10 -5.61
N PHE A 106 7.48 29.11 -6.48
CA PHE A 106 7.96 27.74 -6.29
C PHE A 106 9.15 27.49 -7.22
N ASN A 107 10.23 26.94 -6.68
CA ASN A 107 11.26 26.34 -7.51
C ASN A 107 10.75 25.03 -8.15
N ASP A 108 11.49 24.45 -9.08
CA ASP A 108 11.06 23.23 -9.79
C ASP A 108 10.84 22.04 -8.84
N LYS A 109 11.63 21.96 -7.76
CA LYS A 109 11.53 20.89 -6.77
C LYS A 109 10.25 21.03 -5.95
N ASP A 110 9.97 22.22 -5.43
CA ASP A 110 8.74 22.49 -4.65
C ASP A 110 7.48 22.30 -5.50
N ALA A 111 7.52 22.74 -6.78
CA ALA A 111 6.42 22.56 -7.72
C ALA A 111 6.13 21.07 -8.01
N LEU A 112 7.17 20.26 -8.15
CA LEU A 112 7.03 18.82 -8.34
C LEU A 112 6.49 18.14 -7.06
N GLU A 113 6.94 18.56 -5.88
CA GLU A 113 6.48 18.06 -4.59
C GLU A 113 4.96 18.27 -4.43
N VAL A 114 4.50 19.51 -4.62
CA VAL A 114 3.07 19.85 -4.55
C VAL A 114 2.26 19.05 -5.56
N ALA A 115 2.74 18.92 -6.80
CA ALA A 115 2.05 18.16 -7.83
C ALA A 115 1.95 16.65 -7.52
N LEU A 116 2.97 16.07 -6.89
CA LEU A 116 2.96 14.66 -6.47
C LEU A 116 1.99 14.43 -5.32
N ILE A 117 1.98 15.32 -4.31
CA ILE A 117 1.09 15.20 -3.16
C ILE A 117 -0.36 15.42 -3.59
N GLU A 118 -0.66 16.41 -4.44
CA GLU A 118 -2.01 16.60 -4.99
C GLU A 118 -2.50 15.35 -5.73
N ASN A 119 -1.62 14.76 -6.55
CA ASN A 119 -1.97 13.54 -7.26
C ASN A 119 -2.25 12.36 -6.31
N LEU A 120 -1.52 12.25 -5.19
CA LEU A 120 -1.72 11.21 -4.18
C LEU A 120 -3.04 11.36 -3.38
N GLN A 121 -3.60 12.56 -3.31
CA GLN A 121 -4.90 12.80 -2.65
C GLN A 121 -6.11 12.39 -3.50
N ARG A 122 -5.87 11.85 -4.70
CA ARG A 122 -6.96 11.38 -5.58
C ARG A 122 -7.47 10.02 -5.14
N GLU A 123 -8.79 9.84 -5.20
CA GLU A 123 -9.48 8.60 -4.80
C GLU A 123 -9.31 7.44 -5.80
N ASP A 124 -8.87 7.71 -7.02
CA ASP A 124 -8.86 6.75 -8.14
C ASP A 124 -7.47 6.18 -8.47
N LEU A 125 -6.49 6.35 -7.58
CA LEU A 125 -5.15 5.82 -7.79
C LEU A 125 -5.09 4.29 -7.68
N ASN A 126 -4.33 3.69 -8.60
CA ASN A 126 -3.93 2.31 -8.51
C ASN A 126 -2.87 2.14 -7.38
N PRO A 127 -2.89 1.05 -6.60
CA PRO A 127 -1.89 0.80 -5.55
C PRO A 127 -0.43 0.80 -6.03
N ILE A 128 -0.17 0.48 -7.30
CA ILE A 128 1.17 0.56 -7.89
C ILE A 128 1.55 2.02 -8.15
N GLU A 129 0.67 2.82 -8.76
CA GLU A 129 0.88 4.25 -8.98
C GLU A 129 1.11 4.99 -7.65
N GLU A 130 0.34 4.65 -6.63
CA GLU A 130 0.48 5.18 -5.27
C GLU A 130 1.86 4.85 -4.70
N GLY A 131 2.30 3.59 -4.82
CA GLY A 131 3.64 3.16 -4.40
C GLY A 131 4.77 3.88 -5.13
N GLU A 132 4.65 4.06 -6.46
CA GLU A 132 5.62 4.78 -7.28
C GLU A 132 5.73 6.25 -6.85
N ALA A 133 4.60 6.90 -6.56
CA ALA A 133 4.61 8.27 -6.05
C ALA A 133 5.28 8.36 -4.68
N TYR A 134 5.03 7.42 -3.75
CA TYR A 134 5.74 7.36 -2.47
C TYR A 134 7.24 7.17 -2.64
N ALA A 135 7.65 6.22 -3.49
CA ALA A 135 9.06 5.96 -3.77
C ALA A 135 9.75 7.20 -4.34
N ARG A 136 9.06 7.94 -5.21
CA ARG A 136 9.55 9.18 -5.80
C ARG A 136 9.69 10.29 -4.77
N LEU A 137 8.70 10.50 -3.91
CA LEU A 137 8.76 11.46 -2.82
C LEU A 137 9.92 11.15 -1.85
N MET A 138 10.12 9.90 -1.49
CA MET A 138 11.23 9.49 -0.64
C MET A 138 12.59 9.74 -1.30
N LYS A 139 12.72 9.47 -2.61
CA LYS A 139 13.97 9.60 -3.34
C LYS A 139 14.34 11.05 -3.65
N GLU A 140 13.39 11.84 -4.12
CA GLU A 140 13.65 13.21 -4.62
C GLU A 140 13.57 14.27 -3.50
N PHE A 141 12.77 14.02 -2.46
CA PHE A 141 12.48 15.00 -1.39
C PHE A 141 12.94 14.55 -0.01
N THR A 142 13.63 13.41 0.10
CA THR A 142 14.18 12.90 1.37
C THR A 142 13.11 12.62 2.43
N TYR A 143 11.88 12.33 2.02
CA TYR A 143 10.82 11.89 2.94
C TYR A 143 11.16 10.53 3.55
N THR A 144 10.83 10.38 4.84
CA THR A 144 10.77 9.07 5.48
C THR A 144 9.36 8.49 5.35
N GLN A 145 9.22 7.18 5.56
CA GLN A 145 7.87 6.56 5.60
C GLN A 145 6.98 7.17 6.70
N GLU A 146 7.58 7.66 7.76
CA GLU A 146 6.92 8.26 8.90
C GLU A 146 6.37 9.64 8.55
N THR A 147 7.23 10.51 7.97
CA THR A 147 6.80 11.84 7.52
C THR A 147 5.78 11.77 6.39
N LEU A 148 5.89 10.82 5.45
CA LEU A 148 4.86 10.60 4.44
C LEU A 148 3.51 10.17 5.04
N ALA A 149 3.55 9.32 6.06
CA ALA A 149 2.35 8.86 6.74
C ALA A 149 1.61 10.03 7.42
N GLU A 150 2.34 10.90 8.10
CA GLU A 150 1.81 12.12 8.73
C GLU A 150 1.17 13.05 7.70
N VAL A 151 1.92 13.37 6.63
CA VAL A 151 1.46 14.27 5.56
C VAL A 151 0.19 13.81 4.87
N LEU A 152 0.12 12.51 4.61
CA LEU A 152 -0.98 11.92 3.84
C LEU A 152 -2.14 11.42 4.72
N GLY A 153 -2.04 11.57 6.06
CA GLY A 153 -3.03 11.05 6.99
C GLY A 153 -3.19 9.51 6.93
N LYS A 154 -2.11 8.81 6.58
CA LYS A 154 -2.07 7.34 6.48
C LYS A 154 -1.24 6.76 7.62
N SER A 155 -1.39 5.46 7.89
CA SER A 155 -0.49 4.78 8.83
C SER A 155 0.87 4.49 8.16
N ARG A 156 1.96 4.52 8.93
CA ARG A 156 3.30 4.11 8.46
C ARG A 156 3.28 2.70 7.85
N SER A 157 2.50 1.79 8.45
CA SER A 157 2.35 0.42 7.94
C SER A 157 1.65 0.37 6.57
N TYR A 158 0.71 1.28 6.30
CA TYR A 158 0.09 1.42 4.99
C TYR A 158 1.12 1.83 3.93
N ILE A 159 1.90 2.88 4.19
CA ILE A 159 2.96 3.35 3.29
C ILE A 159 3.98 2.23 3.01
N ALA A 160 4.48 1.57 4.08
CA ALA A 160 5.43 0.47 3.94
C ALA A 160 4.86 -0.70 3.10
N ASN A 161 3.61 -1.08 3.31
CA ASN A 161 2.96 -2.14 2.55
C ASN A 161 2.76 -1.77 1.08
N THR A 162 2.40 -0.53 0.79
CA THR A 162 2.23 -0.04 -0.59
C THR A 162 3.58 -0.02 -1.32
N LEU A 163 4.64 0.47 -0.68
CA LEU A 163 6.00 0.45 -1.24
C LEU A 163 6.49 -0.98 -1.56
N ARG A 164 6.18 -1.94 -0.69
CA ARG A 164 6.54 -3.34 -0.94
C ARG A 164 5.89 -3.95 -2.17
N LEU A 165 4.75 -3.42 -2.63
CA LEU A 165 4.12 -3.89 -3.88
C LEU A 165 5.01 -3.64 -5.10
N LEU A 166 5.89 -2.65 -5.06
CA LEU A 166 6.85 -2.38 -6.14
C LEU A 166 7.94 -3.44 -6.29
N GLU A 167 8.16 -4.26 -5.25
CA GLU A 167 9.10 -5.40 -5.29
C GLU A 167 8.56 -6.59 -6.06
N LEU A 168 7.25 -6.58 -6.40
CA LEU A 168 6.60 -7.67 -7.12
C LEU A 168 7.04 -7.72 -8.60
N PRO A 169 7.12 -8.93 -9.19
CA PRO A 169 7.29 -9.11 -10.63
C PRO A 169 6.25 -8.31 -11.44
N ALA A 170 6.66 -7.86 -12.63
CA ALA A 170 5.80 -7.05 -13.50
C ALA A 170 4.47 -7.72 -13.84
N THR A 171 4.46 -9.04 -14.00
CA THR A 171 3.25 -9.84 -14.23
C THR A 171 2.24 -9.73 -13.09
N ILE A 172 2.69 -9.80 -11.84
CA ILE A 172 1.82 -9.68 -10.65
C ILE A 172 1.34 -8.24 -10.48
N ARG A 173 2.20 -7.25 -10.74
CA ARG A 173 1.80 -5.84 -10.72
C ARG A 173 0.68 -5.58 -11.72
N LYS A 174 0.78 -6.13 -12.94
CA LYS A 174 -0.27 -6.03 -13.95
C LYS A 174 -1.58 -6.68 -13.51
N MET A 175 -1.52 -7.87 -12.88
CA MET A 175 -2.71 -8.53 -12.31
C MET A 175 -3.40 -7.67 -11.24
N LEU A 176 -2.62 -6.92 -10.44
CA LEU A 176 -3.13 -5.99 -9.45
C LEU A 176 -3.78 -4.77 -10.10
N GLU A 177 -3.16 -4.19 -11.13
CA GLU A 177 -3.69 -3.07 -11.91
C GLU A 177 -5.02 -3.42 -12.60
N GLU A 178 -5.09 -4.64 -13.16
CA GLU A 178 -6.30 -5.19 -13.78
C GLU A 178 -7.35 -5.67 -12.75
N LYS A 179 -7.09 -5.49 -11.45
CA LYS A 179 -7.95 -5.91 -10.33
C LYS A 179 -8.26 -7.42 -10.30
N GLN A 180 -7.41 -8.26 -10.91
CA GLN A 180 -7.53 -9.71 -10.85
C GLN A 180 -7.17 -10.24 -9.45
N ILE A 181 -6.28 -9.54 -8.74
CA ILE A 181 -5.94 -9.79 -7.34
C ILE A 181 -6.10 -8.51 -6.52
N THR A 182 -6.34 -8.66 -5.23
CA THR A 182 -6.43 -7.51 -4.31
C THR A 182 -5.03 -7.09 -3.78
N PRO A 183 -4.87 -5.86 -3.27
CA PRO A 183 -3.62 -5.44 -2.61
C PRO A 183 -3.22 -6.37 -1.44
N GLY A 184 -4.20 -6.95 -0.75
CA GLY A 184 -3.97 -7.95 0.29
C GLY A 184 -3.29 -9.21 -0.26
N HIS A 185 -3.81 -9.78 -1.36
CA HIS A 185 -3.19 -10.92 -2.03
C HIS A 185 -1.79 -10.59 -2.55
N ALA A 186 -1.63 -9.45 -3.22
CA ALA A 186 -0.34 -9.02 -3.75
C ALA A 186 0.73 -8.89 -2.64
N ARG A 187 0.36 -8.33 -1.49
CA ARG A 187 1.25 -8.21 -0.33
C ARG A 187 1.76 -9.55 0.19
N THR A 188 0.93 -10.61 0.17
CA THR A 188 1.36 -11.95 0.61
C THR A 188 2.41 -12.57 -0.31
N LEU A 189 2.43 -12.15 -1.58
CA LEU A 189 3.33 -12.67 -2.61
C LEU A 189 4.71 -11.99 -2.64
N VAL A 190 4.90 -10.89 -1.90
CA VAL A 190 6.19 -10.18 -1.85
C VAL A 190 7.28 -11.07 -1.25
N GLY A 191 8.40 -11.23 -1.98
CA GLY A 191 9.54 -12.03 -1.56
C GLY A 191 9.29 -13.55 -1.54
N VAL A 192 8.23 -14.02 -2.20
CA VAL A 192 7.91 -15.45 -2.27
C VAL A 192 8.52 -16.07 -3.54
N PRO A 193 9.26 -17.17 -3.43
CA PRO A 193 9.70 -17.91 -4.60
C PRO A 193 8.49 -18.38 -5.41
N LYS A 194 8.58 -18.25 -6.76
CA LYS A 194 7.49 -18.64 -7.68
C LYS A 194 6.16 -17.89 -7.39
N ALA A 195 6.25 -16.61 -7.03
CA ALA A 195 5.09 -15.78 -6.72
C ALA A 195 4.05 -15.76 -7.85
N GLU A 196 4.47 -15.84 -9.11
CA GLU A 196 3.57 -15.87 -10.29
C GLU A 196 2.70 -17.12 -10.34
N GLU A 197 3.26 -18.30 -10.07
CA GLU A 197 2.50 -19.55 -9.99
C GLU A 197 1.44 -19.47 -8.88
N LEU A 198 1.82 -18.86 -7.74
CA LEU A 198 0.91 -18.66 -6.62
C LEU A 198 -0.18 -17.62 -6.92
N ALA A 199 0.14 -16.55 -7.64
CA ALA A 199 -0.84 -15.57 -8.07
C ALA A 199 -1.92 -16.22 -8.95
N LEU A 200 -1.52 -17.04 -9.92
CA LEU A 200 -2.45 -17.81 -10.74
C LEU A 200 -3.29 -18.79 -9.92
N GLN A 201 -2.69 -19.46 -8.94
CA GLN A 201 -3.41 -20.35 -8.04
C GLN A 201 -4.46 -19.61 -7.22
N ILE A 202 -4.13 -18.41 -6.69
CA ILE A 202 -5.06 -17.53 -5.95
C ILE A 202 -6.25 -17.16 -6.82
N ILE A 203 -6.01 -16.78 -8.09
CA ILE A 203 -7.06 -16.39 -9.04
C ILE A 203 -7.96 -17.59 -9.37
N ASN A 204 -7.36 -18.71 -9.77
CA ASN A 204 -8.09 -19.89 -10.23
C ASN A 204 -8.94 -20.56 -9.13
N GLN A 205 -8.50 -20.50 -7.89
CA GLN A 205 -9.18 -21.10 -6.74
C GLN A 205 -10.05 -20.11 -5.97
N GLY A 206 -10.04 -18.83 -6.34
CA GLY A 206 -10.81 -17.80 -5.64
C GLY A 206 -10.45 -17.65 -4.16
N MET A 207 -9.17 -17.83 -3.82
CA MET A 207 -8.70 -17.84 -2.43
C MET A 207 -8.95 -16.50 -1.75
N THR A 208 -9.25 -16.55 -0.46
CA THR A 208 -9.20 -15.37 0.41
C THR A 208 -7.75 -15.02 0.75
N VAL A 209 -7.52 -13.77 1.21
CA VAL A 209 -6.18 -13.32 1.65
C VAL A 209 -5.61 -14.24 2.74
N ARG A 210 -6.44 -14.68 3.69
CA ARG A 210 -6.03 -15.57 4.79
C ARG A 210 -5.62 -16.97 4.30
N GLU A 211 -6.28 -17.48 3.28
CA GLU A 211 -5.92 -18.76 2.66
C GLU A 211 -4.60 -18.64 1.90
N ALA A 212 -4.44 -17.55 1.14
CA ALA A 212 -3.19 -17.24 0.47
C ALA A 212 -2.02 -17.11 1.45
N GLU A 213 -2.21 -16.44 2.59
CA GLU A 213 -1.20 -16.33 3.66
C GLU A 213 -0.77 -17.70 4.18
N LYS A 214 -1.71 -18.61 4.46
CA LYS A 214 -1.40 -19.97 4.91
C LYS A 214 -0.60 -20.78 3.88
N VAL A 215 -0.98 -20.68 2.59
CA VAL A 215 -0.25 -21.37 1.51
C VAL A 215 1.17 -20.83 1.39
N VAL A 216 1.34 -19.52 1.48
CA VAL A 216 2.64 -18.85 1.45
C VAL A 216 3.49 -19.25 2.66
N GLU A 217 2.92 -19.31 3.86
CA GLU A 217 3.63 -19.68 5.08
C GLU A 217 4.16 -21.13 5.01
N VAL A 218 3.34 -22.05 4.52
CA VAL A 218 3.76 -23.45 4.28
C VAL A 218 4.90 -23.53 3.25
N LYS A 219 4.89 -22.68 2.22
CA LYS A 219 5.96 -22.65 1.20
C LYS A 219 7.22 -21.92 1.67
N LYS A 220 7.10 -20.87 2.49
CA LYS A 220 8.26 -20.16 3.09
C LYS A 220 8.93 -21.00 4.18
N HIS A 221 8.13 -21.69 4.94
CA HIS A 221 8.57 -22.62 5.95
C HIS A 221 8.00 -23.99 5.59
N PRO A 222 8.60 -24.70 4.59
CA PRO A 222 8.18 -26.06 4.37
C PRO A 222 8.23 -26.72 5.74
N PRO A 223 7.14 -27.39 6.17
CA PRO A 223 7.16 -28.08 7.44
C PRO A 223 8.48 -28.85 7.42
N LYS A 224 9.38 -28.56 8.38
CA LYS A 224 10.63 -29.33 8.52
C LYS A 224 10.18 -30.75 8.28
N LYS A 225 10.60 -31.35 7.14
CA LYS A 225 10.25 -32.73 6.82
C LYS A 225 10.38 -33.42 8.16
N THR A 226 9.26 -33.74 8.78
CA THR A 226 9.26 -34.71 9.87
C THR A 226 10.07 -35.81 9.25
N VAL A 227 11.31 -35.95 9.73
CA VAL A 227 12.24 -36.96 9.29
C VAL A 227 11.34 -38.16 9.04
N GLN A 228 11.27 -38.58 7.74
CA GLN A 228 10.49 -39.76 7.40
C GLN A 228 10.76 -40.72 8.54
N MET A 229 9.72 -41.05 9.29
CA MET A 229 9.85 -42.09 10.29
C MET A 229 10.50 -43.23 9.50
N ASN A 230 11.81 -43.37 9.67
CA ASN A 230 12.43 -44.61 9.35
C ASN A 230 11.44 -45.67 9.87
N GLU A 231 11.16 -46.63 9.02
CA GLU A 231 10.40 -47.82 9.40
C GLU A 231 10.64 -47.97 10.91
N LYS A 232 9.56 -47.80 11.71
CA LYS A 232 9.71 -47.87 13.19
C LYS A 232 10.39 -49.22 13.39
N ASP A 233 11.56 -49.24 13.98
CA ASP A 233 12.23 -50.49 14.32
C ASP A 233 11.15 -51.41 14.83
N GLU A 234 11.03 -52.63 14.23
CA GLU A 234 10.01 -53.60 14.57
C GLU A 234 10.01 -53.85 16.10
N ASP A 235 11.18 -53.70 16.72
CA ASP A 235 11.37 -53.77 18.16
C ASP A 235 10.64 -52.63 18.89
N ILE A 236 10.61 -51.40 18.37
CA ILE A 236 9.91 -50.27 19.01
C ILE A 236 8.39 -50.46 18.87
N GLN A 237 7.91 -50.95 17.74
CA GLN A 237 6.48 -51.27 17.56
C GLN A 237 6.00 -52.39 18.50
N SER A 238 6.82 -53.43 18.65
CA SER A 238 6.55 -54.52 19.57
C SER A 238 6.47 -54.01 21.00
N LEU A 239 7.44 -53.19 21.41
CA LEU A 239 7.46 -52.55 22.75
C LEU A 239 6.26 -51.59 22.98
N GLU A 240 5.84 -50.81 21.96
CA GLU A 240 4.64 -49.97 22.07
C GLU A 240 3.37 -50.83 22.30
N SER A 241 3.28 -51.93 21.56
CA SER A 241 2.15 -52.87 21.66
C SER A 241 2.09 -53.53 23.02
N ASP A 242 3.21 -54.12 23.46
CA ASP A 242 3.32 -54.75 24.77
C ASP A 242 3.01 -53.85 25.96
N LEU A 243 3.56 -52.64 25.91
CA LEU A 243 3.29 -51.63 26.93
C LEU A 243 1.83 -51.16 26.92
N SER A 244 1.25 -50.97 25.72
CA SER A 244 -0.16 -50.60 25.57
C SER A 244 -1.10 -51.68 26.13
N GLN A 245 -0.78 -52.97 25.89
CA GLN A 245 -1.56 -54.09 26.37
C GLN A 245 -1.45 -54.24 27.90
N LYS A 246 -0.23 -54.15 28.47
CA LYS A 246 0.00 -54.24 29.92
C LYS A 246 -0.59 -53.07 30.71
N LEU A 247 -0.62 -51.88 30.11
CA LEU A 247 -1.09 -50.69 30.84
C LEU A 247 -2.54 -50.33 30.51
N GLY A 248 -3.18 -51.00 29.53
CA GLY A 248 -4.55 -50.71 29.12
C GLY A 248 -4.76 -49.29 28.57
N MET A 249 -3.70 -48.64 28.07
CA MET A 249 -3.72 -47.30 27.53
C MET A 249 -2.75 -47.17 26.34
N LYS A 250 -3.01 -46.22 25.43
CA LYS A 250 -2.18 -46.03 24.25
C LYS A 250 -0.80 -45.46 24.65
N VAL A 251 0.25 -46.18 24.33
CA VAL A 251 1.66 -45.83 24.52
C VAL A 251 2.28 -45.49 23.15
N GLN A 252 3.07 -44.44 23.09
CA GLN A 252 3.85 -44.05 21.91
C GLN A 252 5.32 -43.82 22.33
N ILE A 253 6.24 -44.43 21.57
CA ILE A 253 7.68 -44.25 21.77
C ILE A 253 8.22 -43.53 20.54
N LYS A 254 8.84 -42.36 20.74
CA LYS A 254 9.54 -41.61 19.69
C LYS A 254 11.03 -41.61 20.02
N TRP A 255 11.83 -42.13 19.09
CA TRP A 255 13.28 -42.15 19.21
C TRP A 255 13.92 -41.41 18.02
N ASN A 256 14.86 -40.51 18.26
CA ASN A 256 15.53 -39.74 17.21
C ASN A 256 17.04 -40.03 17.11
N GLY A 257 17.50 -41.18 17.62
CA GLY A 257 18.92 -41.57 17.65
C GLY A 257 19.73 -41.01 18.83
N LYS A 258 19.22 -39.98 19.52
CA LYS A 258 19.91 -39.34 20.69
C LYS A 258 19.01 -39.19 21.90
N LYS A 259 17.71 -38.93 21.71
CA LYS A 259 16.72 -38.71 22.76
C LYS A 259 15.47 -39.50 22.46
N GLY A 260 14.93 -40.20 23.43
CA GLY A 260 13.65 -40.90 23.39
C GLY A 260 12.58 -40.12 24.16
N THR A 261 11.35 -40.17 23.67
CA THR A 261 10.16 -39.65 24.36
C THR A 261 9.15 -40.78 24.44
N LEU A 262 8.71 -41.11 25.64
CA LEU A 262 7.64 -42.02 25.95
C LEU A 262 6.40 -41.24 26.30
N SER A 263 5.30 -41.45 25.59
CA SER A 263 4.04 -40.70 25.77
C SER A 263 2.92 -41.70 26.12
N PHE A 264 2.14 -41.39 27.13
CA PHE A 264 0.95 -42.13 27.54
C PHE A 264 -0.29 -41.31 27.27
N THR A 265 -1.29 -41.90 26.60
CA THR A 265 -2.59 -41.25 26.38
C THR A 265 -3.63 -41.87 27.29
N TYR A 266 -4.12 -41.09 28.26
CA TYR A 266 -5.15 -41.54 29.22
C TYR A 266 -6.49 -40.86 28.91
N LYS A 267 -7.61 -41.50 29.28
CA LYS A 267 -8.99 -41.01 29.04
C LYS A 267 -9.67 -40.48 30.30
N SER A 268 -9.16 -40.80 31.48
CA SER A 268 -9.72 -40.30 32.73
C SER A 268 -8.63 -40.02 33.79
N PRO A 269 -8.88 -39.14 34.78
CA PRO A 269 -7.96 -38.87 35.86
C PRO A 269 -7.58 -40.12 36.67
N ASP A 270 -8.50 -41.07 36.80
CA ASP A 270 -8.27 -42.34 37.53
C ASP A 270 -7.19 -43.19 36.86
N GLN A 271 -7.22 -43.26 35.52
CA GLN A 271 -6.17 -43.92 34.74
C GLN A 271 -4.79 -43.29 34.97
N LEU A 272 -4.73 -41.98 35.08
CA LEU A 272 -3.49 -41.28 35.40
C LEU A 272 -2.98 -41.63 36.79
N GLN A 273 -3.87 -41.70 37.82
CA GLN A 273 -3.49 -42.08 39.15
C GLN A 273 -2.98 -43.53 39.23
N GLU A 274 -3.62 -44.42 38.49
CA GLU A 274 -3.18 -45.83 38.42
C GLU A 274 -1.81 -45.96 37.76
N LEU A 275 -1.57 -45.19 36.70
CA LEU A 275 -0.26 -45.09 36.06
C LEU A 275 0.80 -44.61 37.05
N LEU A 276 0.55 -43.50 37.78
CA LEU A 276 1.47 -42.92 38.74
C LEU A 276 1.81 -43.90 39.87
N LYS A 277 0.83 -44.70 40.35
CA LYS A 277 1.06 -45.77 41.38
C LYS A 277 2.01 -46.86 40.89
N ARG A 278 2.14 -47.10 39.60
CA ARG A 278 3.06 -48.09 39.04
C ARG A 278 4.47 -47.57 38.79
N PHE A 279 4.64 -46.26 38.80
CA PHE A 279 5.94 -45.59 38.62
C PHE A 279 6.55 -45.06 39.92
N LEU A 280 5.75 -44.97 40.96
CA LEU A 280 6.16 -44.61 42.35
C LEU A 280 6.19 -45.84 43.22
#